data_2f277686266b91ccfdd1a6520e26433e
#
_entry.id   2f277686266b91ccfdd1a6520e26433e
#
_cell.length_a   1.000
_cell.length_b   1.000
_cell.length_c   1.000
_cell.angle_alpha   90.00
_cell.angle_beta   90.00
_cell.angle_gamma   90.00
#
_symmetry.space_group_name_H-M   'P 1'
#
loop_
_entity.id
_entity.type
_entity.pdbx_description
1 polymer ?
#
loop_
_entity_poly.entity_id
_entity_poly.type
_entity_poly.pdbx_seq_one_letter_code
_entity_poly.pdbx_strand_id
1 'polypeptide(L)'
;MIIVILTLTVLLFSYSMVFLKRGLRRQIINALSLVAIVASIGLIAANDNNYLGMKKVSQTQTYTLKSSVATPGTSLLLYHKLGTGNERIYLYRTTSATKLQKTTLADSRVSLQRNAQQPQLKVRTTRWVYQNKLAQALFSITGENGQLANRQYQFNLPANWQLLDTAAAAKMQQK
;
A
#
# COMPACT_ATOMS: atom_id res chain seq x y z
N MET A 1 -18.39 -9.79 7.17
CA MET A 1 -19.83 -10.09 7.42
C MET A 1 -20.74 -9.83 6.23
N ILE A 2 -20.43 -8.86 5.35
CA ILE A 2 -21.31 -8.50 4.23
C ILE A 2 -21.56 -9.66 3.26
N ILE A 3 -20.55 -10.51 3.01
CA ILE A 3 -20.70 -11.72 2.18
C ILE A 3 -21.69 -12.72 2.80
N VAL A 4 -21.66 -12.84 4.14
CA VAL A 4 -22.63 -13.71 4.86
C VAL A 4 -24.05 -13.15 4.72
N ILE A 5 -24.22 -11.83 4.86
CA ILE A 5 -25.50 -11.16 4.66
C ILE A 5 -26.00 -11.39 3.23
N LEU A 6 -25.14 -11.21 2.24
CA LEU A 6 -25.44 -11.47 0.83
C LEU A 6 -25.90 -12.91 0.62
N THR A 7 -25.16 -13.89 1.15
CA THR A 7 -25.50 -15.30 1.02
C THR A 7 -26.86 -15.61 1.65
N LEU A 8 -27.10 -15.14 2.88
CA LEU A 8 -28.36 -15.36 3.57
C LEU A 8 -29.54 -14.69 2.84
N THR A 9 -29.36 -13.50 2.30
CA THR A 9 -30.44 -12.83 1.54
C THR A 9 -30.73 -13.51 0.22
N VAL A 10 -29.73 -14.08 -0.47
CA VAL A 10 -29.91 -14.89 -1.68
C VAL A 10 -30.68 -16.18 -1.35
N LEU A 11 -30.31 -16.85 -0.27
CA LEU A 11 -31.03 -18.07 0.19
C LEU A 11 -32.49 -17.75 0.57
N LEU A 12 -32.73 -16.63 1.27
CA LEU A 12 -34.06 -16.17 1.63
C LEU A 12 -34.91 -15.87 0.39
N PHE A 13 -34.33 -15.18 -0.59
CA PHE A 13 -34.95 -14.87 -1.87
C PHE A 13 -35.35 -16.17 -2.59
N SER A 14 -34.43 -17.11 -2.72
CA SER A 14 -34.65 -18.40 -3.38
C SER A 14 -35.72 -19.22 -2.67
N TYR A 15 -35.66 -19.30 -1.33
CA TYR A 15 -36.65 -19.97 -0.53
C TYR A 15 -38.04 -19.36 -0.72
N SER A 16 -38.14 -18.03 -0.68
CA SER A 16 -39.41 -17.33 -0.90
C SER A 16 -39.99 -17.60 -2.29
N MET A 17 -39.16 -17.66 -3.31
CA MET A 17 -39.58 -17.93 -4.69
C MET A 17 -40.17 -19.35 -4.86
N VAL A 18 -39.56 -20.34 -4.20
CA VAL A 18 -39.94 -21.77 -4.39
C VAL A 18 -41.08 -22.18 -3.45
N PHE A 19 -40.97 -21.84 -2.15
CA PHE A 19 -41.85 -22.44 -1.14
C PHE A 19 -42.99 -21.54 -0.69
N LEU A 20 -42.95 -20.22 -0.86
CA LEU A 20 -44.07 -19.38 -0.45
C LEU A 20 -45.16 -19.32 -1.51
N LYS A 21 -46.43 -19.44 -1.03
CA LYS A 21 -47.61 -19.24 -1.88
C LYS A 21 -47.64 -17.81 -2.47
N ARG A 22 -48.16 -17.69 -3.67
CA ARG A 22 -48.35 -16.40 -4.33
C ARG A 22 -49.25 -15.48 -3.51
N GLY A 23 -48.78 -14.27 -3.18
CA GLY A 23 -49.50 -13.29 -2.39
C GLY A 23 -48.63 -12.12 -2.00
N LEU A 24 -49.19 -11.12 -1.34
CA LEU A 24 -48.53 -9.88 -0.95
C LEU A 24 -47.26 -10.12 -0.09
N ARG A 25 -47.37 -11.08 0.86
CA ARG A 25 -46.23 -11.46 1.74
C ARG A 25 -45.00 -11.90 0.94
N ARG A 26 -45.17 -12.76 -0.07
CA ARG A 26 -44.10 -13.23 -0.95
C ARG A 26 -43.51 -12.07 -1.73
N GLN A 27 -44.33 -11.17 -2.27
CA GLN A 27 -43.86 -10.00 -3.03
C GLN A 27 -42.99 -9.08 -2.16
N ILE A 28 -43.42 -8.80 -0.93
CA ILE A 28 -42.65 -7.97 0.02
C ILE A 28 -41.31 -8.63 0.36
N ILE A 29 -41.28 -9.92 0.69
CA ILE A 29 -40.05 -10.64 1.04
C ILE A 29 -39.08 -10.61 -0.16
N ASN A 30 -39.57 -10.88 -1.37
CA ASN A 30 -38.75 -10.87 -2.58
C ASN A 30 -38.20 -9.47 -2.88
N ALA A 31 -39.00 -8.42 -2.77
CA ALA A 31 -38.57 -7.05 -2.98
C ALA A 31 -37.48 -6.64 -1.98
N LEU A 32 -37.71 -6.92 -0.68
CA LEU A 32 -36.73 -6.62 0.36
C LEU A 32 -35.42 -7.39 0.18
N SER A 33 -35.51 -8.69 -0.14
CA SER A 33 -34.33 -9.51 -0.41
C SER A 33 -33.56 -9.02 -1.62
N LEU A 34 -34.25 -8.62 -2.70
CA LEU A 34 -33.61 -8.09 -3.90
C LEU A 34 -32.87 -6.77 -3.60
N VAL A 35 -33.52 -5.87 -2.85
CA VAL A 35 -32.88 -4.62 -2.42
C VAL A 35 -31.65 -4.91 -1.57
N ALA A 36 -31.73 -5.83 -0.63
CA ALA A 36 -30.59 -6.19 0.22
C ALA A 36 -29.44 -6.84 -0.57
N ILE A 37 -29.72 -7.66 -1.58
CA ILE A 37 -28.73 -8.23 -2.50
C ILE A 37 -28.02 -7.11 -3.26
N VAL A 38 -28.77 -6.22 -3.92
CA VAL A 38 -28.20 -5.12 -4.69
C VAL A 38 -27.38 -4.17 -3.81
N ALA A 39 -27.89 -3.84 -2.61
CA ALA A 39 -27.16 -3.01 -1.65
C ALA A 39 -25.87 -3.68 -1.19
N SER A 40 -25.88 -4.98 -0.90
CA SER A 40 -24.69 -5.72 -0.48
C SER A 40 -23.61 -5.73 -1.58
N ILE A 41 -23.99 -5.97 -2.83
CA ILE A 41 -23.08 -5.94 -3.98
C ILE A 41 -22.51 -4.52 -4.17
N GLY A 42 -23.36 -3.50 -4.10
CA GLY A 42 -22.94 -2.10 -4.21
C GLY A 42 -21.96 -1.69 -3.12
N LEU A 43 -22.20 -2.11 -1.87
CA LEU A 43 -21.29 -1.83 -0.75
C LEU A 43 -19.95 -2.56 -0.89
N ILE A 44 -19.94 -3.81 -1.37
CA ILE A 44 -18.70 -4.56 -1.65
C ILE A 44 -17.91 -3.84 -2.75
N ALA A 45 -18.55 -3.50 -3.85
CA ALA A 45 -17.89 -2.79 -4.96
C ALA A 45 -17.37 -1.40 -4.54
N ALA A 46 -18.11 -0.67 -3.70
CA ALA A 46 -17.68 0.61 -3.18
C ALA A 46 -16.50 0.49 -2.19
N ASN A 47 -16.43 -0.58 -1.40
CA ASN A 47 -15.27 -0.85 -0.54
C ASN A 47 -14.04 -1.19 -1.37
N ASP A 48 -14.17 -2.06 -2.38
CA ASP A 48 -13.08 -2.53 -3.23
C ASP A 48 -12.50 -1.40 -4.12
N ASN A 49 -13.36 -0.63 -4.81
CA ASN A 49 -12.91 0.41 -5.75
C ASN A 49 -12.65 1.77 -5.10
N ASN A 50 -13.41 2.13 -4.08
CA ASN A 50 -13.37 3.48 -3.48
C ASN A 50 -12.96 3.50 -2.01
N TYR A 51 -12.52 2.34 -1.47
CA TYR A 51 -12.12 2.23 -0.07
C TYR A 51 -13.19 2.70 0.92
N LEU A 52 -14.47 2.44 0.61
CA LEU A 52 -15.59 2.79 1.49
C LEU A 52 -15.42 2.15 2.87
N GLY A 53 -15.52 2.96 3.93
CA GLY A 53 -15.32 2.49 5.32
C GLY A 53 -13.86 2.36 5.74
N MET A 54 -12.90 2.83 4.91
CA MET A 54 -11.48 2.84 5.21
C MET A 54 -10.93 4.26 5.37
N LYS A 55 -9.81 4.38 6.07
CA LYS A 55 -9.04 5.62 6.23
C LYS A 55 -7.56 5.38 5.98
N LYS A 56 -6.85 6.42 5.56
CA LYS A 56 -5.40 6.40 5.39
C LYS A 56 -4.71 6.64 6.73
N VAL A 57 -3.82 5.73 7.11
CA VAL A 57 -2.96 5.89 8.28
C VAL A 57 -1.51 5.88 7.81
N SER A 58 -0.76 6.92 8.19
CA SER A 58 0.65 7.06 7.85
C SER A 58 1.53 6.76 9.05
N GLN A 59 2.54 5.95 8.84
CA GLN A 59 3.60 5.67 9.81
C GLN A 59 4.93 6.09 9.22
N THR A 60 5.72 6.87 9.96
CA THR A 60 7.05 7.31 9.56
C THR A 60 8.09 6.56 10.38
N GLN A 61 9.06 5.98 9.69
CA GLN A 61 10.23 5.33 10.29
C GLN A 61 11.48 6.07 9.81
N THR A 62 12.42 6.32 10.72
CA THR A 62 13.68 6.99 10.41
C THR A 62 14.83 6.00 10.61
N TYR A 63 15.70 5.90 9.62
CA TYR A 63 16.86 5.03 9.63
C TYR A 63 18.13 5.86 9.41
N THR A 64 19.20 5.55 10.12
CA THR A 64 20.52 6.11 9.82
C THR A 64 21.09 5.39 8.62
N LEU A 65 21.53 6.17 7.62
CA LEU A 65 22.13 5.64 6.40
C LEU A 65 23.60 5.32 6.62
N LYS A 66 24.06 4.24 5.98
CA LYS A 66 25.47 3.93 5.74
C LYS A 66 25.76 4.02 4.25
N SER A 67 27.01 4.26 3.89
CA SER A 67 27.43 4.23 2.48
C SER A 67 26.96 2.93 1.80
N SER A 68 26.42 3.06 0.61
CA SER A 68 25.96 1.91 -0.20
C SER A 68 27.13 1.03 -0.66
N VAL A 69 28.34 1.58 -0.70
CA VAL A 69 29.58 0.90 -1.05
C VAL A 69 30.56 1.00 0.11
N ALA A 70 31.30 -0.06 0.37
CA ALA A 70 32.30 -0.11 1.43
C ALA A 70 33.66 0.47 0.97
N THR A 71 33.67 1.72 0.50
CA THR A 71 34.89 2.42 0.12
C THR A 71 35.31 3.35 1.25
N PRO A 72 36.52 3.23 1.80
CA PRO A 72 37.01 4.10 2.86
C PRO A 72 37.01 5.57 2.43
N GLY A 73 36.55 6.46 3.31
CA GLY A 73 36.61 7.91 3.09
C GLY A 73 35.50 8.47 2.18
N THR A 74 34.67 7.65 1.55
CA THR A 74 33.64 8.13 0.62
C THR A 74 32.25 7.63 1.02
N SER A 75 31.32 8.56 1.18
CA SER A 75 29.91 8.22 1.48
C SER A 75 29.09 8.30 0.19
N LEU A 76 28.58 7.14 -0.25
CA LEU A 76 27.89 7.00 -1.53
C LEU A 76 26.47 6.50 -1.34
N LEU A 77 25.52 7.10 -2.06
CA LEU A 77 24.20 6.56 -2.30
C LEU A 77 24.10 6.14 -3.77
N LEU A 78 23.91 4.85 -4.01
CA LEU A 78 23.77 4.30 -5.35
C LEU A 78 22.36 4.50 -5.88
N TYR A 79 22.27 4.72 -7.18
CA TYR A 79 21.00 4.68 -7.89
C TYR A 79 21.14 3.94 -9.22
N HIS A 80 20.04 3.38 -9.68
CA HIS A 80 19.92 2.78 -11.00
C HIS A 80 18.83 3.51 -11.77
N LYS A 81 19.14 3.99 -12.98
CA LYS A 81 18.17 4.61 -13.87
C LYS A 81 17.33 3.55 -14.53
N LEU A 82 16.03 3.80 -14.65
CA LEU A 82 15.09 2.92 -15.34
C LEU A 82 14.70 3.56 -16.67
N GLY A 83 14.95 2.83 -17.74
CA GLY A 83 14.64 3.30 -19.09
C GLY A 83 15.30 4.65 -19.44
N THR A 84 14.62 5.41 -20.30
CA THR A 84 15.08 6.73 -20.79
C THR A 84 14.53 7.91 -19.95
N GLY A 85 13.67 7.64 -18.96
CA GLY A 85 13.04 8.64 -18.11
C GLY A 85 13.87 9.07 -16.91
N ASN A 86 13.25 9.86 -16.05
CA ASN A 86 13.86 10.34 -14.80
C ASN A 86 13.67 9.38 -13.63
N GLU A 87 13.08 8.21 -13.86
CA GLU A 87 12.83 7.23 -12.83
C GLU A 87 14.10 6.56 -12.34
N ARG A 88 14.26 6.52 -11.03
CA ARG A 88 15.46 5.97 -10.39
C ARG A 88 15.08 5.06 -9.23
N ILE A 89 15.72 3.91 -9.15
CA ILE A 89 15.74 3.06 -7.96
C ILE A 89 16.98 3.42 -7.16
N TYR A 90 16.81 3.74 -5.88
CA TYR A 90 17.94 3.99 -4.98
C TYR A 90 18.26 2.72 -4.21
N LEU A 91 19.56 2.42 -4.18
CA LEU A 91 20.14 1.30 -3.46
C LEU A 91 20.81 1.86 -2.21
N TYR A 92 20.30 1.50 -1.05
CA TYR A 92 20.72 2.08 0.22
C TYR A 92 21.02 1.02 1.27
N ARG A 93 21.85 1.39 2.22
CA ARG A 93 22.19 0.57 3.38
C ARG A 93 21.88 1.37 4.65
N THR A 94 21.30 0.70 5.64
CA THR A 94 21.00 1.29 6.96
C THR A 94 21.86 0.66 8.03
N THR A 95 21.98 1.30 9.18
CA THR A 95 22.69 0.73 10.34
C THR A 95 22.03 -0.55 10.87
N SER A 96 20.71 -0.68 10.69
CA SER A 96 19.92 -1.82 11.16
C SER A 96 19.86 -3.00 10.18
N ALA A 97 20.30 -2.81 8.92
CA ALA A 97 20.24 -3.85 7.90
C ALA A 97 21.62 -4.11 7.29
N THR A 98 22.06 -5.38 7.35
CA THR A 98 23.34 -5.79 6.79
C THR A 98 23.35 -5.81 5.26
N LYS A 99 22.18 -6.09 4.64
CA LYS A 99 22.05 -6.19 3.18
C LYS A 99 21.69 -4.86 2.55
N LEU A 100 22.16 -4.66 1.32
CA LEU A 100 21.75 -3.53 0.47
C LEU A 100 20.26 -3.63 0.17
N GLN A 101 19.53 -2.55 0.42
CA GLN A 101 18.08 -2.42 0.20
C GLN A 101 17.83 -1.57 -1.03
N LYS A 102 16.64 -1.69 -1.62
CA LYS A 102 16.21 -0.88 -2.76
C LYS A 102 14.89 -0.19 -2.50
N THR A 103 14.70 1.01 -3.07
CA THR A 103 13.40 1.67 -3.07
C THR A 103 12.44 0.94 -4.01
N THR A 104 11.16 0.90 -3.63
CA THR A 104 10.09 0.36 -4.48
C THR A 104 9.60 1.45 -5.43
N LEU A 105 9.18 1.10 -6.63
CA LEU A 105 8.62 2.06 -7.60
C LEU A 105 7.11 2.20 -7.49
N ALA A 106 6.42 1.05 -7.36
CA ALA A 106 4.98 1.02 -7.25
C ALA A 106 4.51 1.82 -6.03
N ASP A 107 3.60 2.74 -6.25
CA ASP A 107 2.98 3.60 -5.22
C ASP A 107 4.00 4.29 -4.32
N SER A 108 5.16 4.68 -4.87
CA SER A 108 6.19 5.35 -4.08
C SER A 108 6.72 6.63 -4.72
N ARG A 109 7.20 7.51 -3.85
CA ARG A 109 7.91 8.75 -4.24
C ARG A 109 9.22 8.82 -3.49
N VAL A 110 10.25 9.29 -4.20
CA VAL A 110 11.57 9.50 -3.61
C VAL A 110 11.90 10.98 -3.66
N SER A 111 12.37 11.52 -2.54
CA SER A 111 12.89 12.88 -2.43
C SER A 111 14.30 12.86 -1.85
N LEU A 112 15.14 13.79 -2.31
CA LEU A 112 16.51 13.96 -1.86
C LEU A 112 16.66 15.35 -1.25
N GLN A 113 17.08 15.41 0.00
CA GLN A 113 17.45 16.65 0.69
C GLN A 113 18.96 16.66 0.90
N ARG A 114 19.64 17.65 0.32
CA ARG A 114 21.07 17.88 0.46
C ARG A 114 21.37 18.75 1.67
N ASN A 115 22.63 18.74 2.09
CA ASN A 115 23.15 19.55 3.19
C ASN A 115 22.45 19.28 4.54
N ALA A 116 22.02 18.04 4.76
CA ALA A 116 21.51 17.62 6.05
C ALA A 116 22.66 17.46 7.06
N GLN A 117 22.37 17.61 8.35
CA GLN A 117 23.37 17.41 9.40
C GLN A 117 23.79 15.94 9.56
N GLN A 118 22.88 15.02 9.31
CA GLN A 118 23.12 13.58 9.46
C GLN A 118 22.54 12.80 8.29
N PRO A 119 23.19 11.69 7.89
CA PRO A 119 22.69 10.82 6.83
C PRO A 119 21.52 9.99 7.35
N GLN A 120 20.31 10.32 6.90
CA GLN A 120 19.07 9.68 7.34
C GLN A 120 18.16 9.36 6.17
N LEU A 121 17.44 8.25 6.30
CA LEU A 121 16.32 7.89 5.45
C LEU A 121 15.03 7.92 6.27
N LYS A 122 14.09 8.78 5.91
CA LYS A 122 12.73 8.77 6.43
C LYS A 122 11.83 8.02 5.45
N VAL A 123 11.22 6.94 5.92
CA VAL A 123 10.25 6.15 5.14
C VAL A 123 8.88 6.38 5.73
N ARG A 124 8.03 7.12 5.00
CA ARG A 124 6.63 7.31 5.36
C ARG A 124 5.78 6.32 4.57
N THR A 125 5.20 5.36 5.25
CA THR A 125 4.30 4.38 4.67
C THR A 125 2.87 4.72 5.04
N THR A 126 2.01 4.92 4.05
CA THR A 126 0.58 5.17 4.22
C THR A 126 -0.17 3.91 3.80
N ARG A 127 -1.06 3.45 4.67
CA ARG A 127 -1.88 2.25 4.44
C ARG A 127 -3.35 2.55 4.62
N TRP A 128 -4.18 1.83 3.91
CA TRP A 128 -5.62 1.80 4.12
C TRP A 128 -5.94 0.88 5.30
N VAL A 129 -6.70 1.38 6.27
CA VAL A 129 -7.19 0.60 7.42
C VAL A 129 -8.66 0.89 7.65
N TYR A 130 -9.40 -0.06 8.19
CA TYR A 130 -10.80 0.19 8.52
C TYR A 130 -10.94 1.35 9.52
N GLN A 131 -11.87 2.27 9.24
CA GLN A 131 -12.08 3.46 10.07
C GLN A 131 -12.70 3.16 11.43
N ASN A 132 -13.49 2.08 11.54
CA ASN A 132 -14.18 1.66 12.76
C ASN A 132 -14.45 0.15 12.77
N LYS A 133 -14.93 -0.36 13.93
CA LYS A 133 -15.26 -1.78 14.12
C LYS A 133 -16.38 -2.26 13.21
N LEU A 134 -17.35 -1.40 12.85
CA LEU A 134 -18.45 -1.76 11.95
C LEU A 134 -17.91 -2.01 10.54
N ALA A 135 -17.11 -1.11 9.99
CA ALA A 135 -16.48 -1.28 8.69
C ALA A 135 -15.60 -2.54 8.67
N GLN A 136 -14.81 -2.76 9.73
CA GLN A 136 -14.02 -3.99 9.87
C GLN A 136 -14.92 -5.23 9.89
N ALA A 137 -16.01 -5.24 10.65
CA ALA A 137 -16.93 -6.39 10.71
C ALA A 137 -17.59 -6.65 9.35
N LEU A 138 -17.98 -5.62 8.61
CA LEU A 138 -18.61 -5.77 7.31
C LEU A 138 -17.63 -6.28 6.25
N PHE A 139 -16.44 -5.71 6.16
CA PHE A 139 -15.53 -5.89 5.03
C PHE A 139 -14.29 -6.74 5.31
N SER A 140 -14.07 -7.22 6.55
CA SER A 140 -12.84 -7.97 6.91
C SER A 140 -12.55 -9.23 6.08
N ILE A 141 -13.56 -9.79 5.43
CA ILE A 141 -13.41 -11.00 4.61
C ILE A 141 -12.73 -10.70 3.27
N THR A 142 -12.80 -9.46 2.77
CA THR A 142 -12.17 -9.04 1.51
C THR A 142 -10.66 -8.88 1.61
N GLY A 143 -10.10 -8.80 2.83
CA GLY A 143 -8.65 -8.78 3.04
C GLY A 143 -7.96 -7.43 2.80
N GLU A 144 -8.69 -6.37 2.53
CA GLU A 144 -8.16 -5.05 2.15
C GLU A 144 -7.46 -4.29 3.29
N ASN A 145 -7.55 -4.78 4.54
CA ASN A 145 -6.95 -4.11 5.69
C ASN A 145 -5.41 -4.11 5.63
N GLY A 146 -4.83 -2.93 5.70
CA GLY A 146 -3.38 -2.75 5.66
C GLY A 146 -2.79 -2.63 4.25
N GLN A 147 -3.63 -2.56 3.20
CA GLN A 147 -3.20 -2.35 1.83
C GLN A 147 -2.37 -1.07 1.70
N LEU A 148 -1.27 -1.15 0.92
CA LEU A 148 -0.40 -0.01 0.70
C LEU A 148 -1.11 1.05 -0.16
N ALA A 149 -1.25 2.26 0.39
CA ALA A 149 -1.78 3.39 -0.36
C ALA A 149 -0.67 4.23 -1.00
N ASN A 150 0.44 4.43 -0.27
CA ASN A 150 1.58 5.23 -0.74
C ASN A 150 2.79 4.97 0.16
N ARG A 151 4.00 5.05 -0.41
CA ARG A 151 5.26 5.04 0.32
C ARG A 151 6.14 6.21 -0.15
N GLN A 152 6.67 6.97 0.81
CA GLN A 152 7.55 8.08 0.53
C GLN A 152 8.92 7.81 1.16
N TYR A 153 9.97 7.91 0.34
CA TYR A 153 11.35 7.81 0.77
C TYR A 153 11.96 9.21 0.72
N GLN A 154 12.40 9.72 1.86
CA GLN A 154 13.12 10.97 1.94
C GLN A 154 14.55 10.69 2.41
N PHE A 155 15.50 10.85 1.50
CA PHE A 155 16.93 10.75 1.79
C PHE A 155 17.46 12.12 2.20
N ASN A 156 17.90 12.24 3.44
CA ASN A 156 18.59 13.43 3.95
C ASN A 156 20.09 13.13 3.93
N LEU A 157 20.82 13.82 3.07
CA LEU A 157 22.24 13.54 2.81
C LEU A 157 23.09 14.74 3.20
N PRO A 158 24.15 14.57 4.01
CA PRO A 158 25.16 15.59 4.24
C PRO A 158 25.90 15.99 2.95
N ALA A 159 26.59 17.12 3.00
CA ALA A 159 27.28 17.66 1.83
C ALA A 159 28.37 16.73 1.24
N ASN A 160 28.98 15.91 2.09
CA ASN A 160 30.03 14.94 1.70
C ASN A 160 29.48 13.66 1.06
N TRP A 161 28.14 13.51 0.94
CA TRP A 161 27.54 12.36 0.26
C TRP A 161 27.43 12.60 -1.24
N GLN A 162 27.83 11.59 -2.02
CA GLN A 162 27.71 11.60 -3.47
C GLN A 162 26.67 10.60 -3.96
N LEU A 163 26.02 10.94 -5.07
CA LEU A 163 25.12 10.03 -5.80
C LEU A 163 25.90 9.41 -6.95
N LEU A 164 25.91 8.09 -7.03
CA LEU A 164 26.61 7.37 -8.07
C LEU A 164 25.66 6.39 -8.78
N ASP A 165 25.70 6.40 -10.11
CA ASP A 165 25.00 5.42 -10.92
C ASP A 165 25.65 4.04 -10.76
N THR A 166 24.84 2.99 -10.67
CA THR A 166 25.33 1.61 -10.54
C THR A 166 26.22 1.19 -11.71
N ALA A 167 25.93 1.68 -12.94
CA ALA A 167 26.76 1.42 -14.10
C ALA A 167 28.15 2.08 -13.99
N ALA A 168 28.21 3.29 -13.43
CA ALA A 168 29.48 3.99 -13.15
C ALA A 168 30.25 3.32 -12.00
N ALA A 169 29.54 2.87 -10.96
CA ALA A 169 30.16 2.16 -9.85
C ALA A 169 30.82 0.84 -10.28
N ALA A 170 30.18 0.08 -11.16
CA ALA A 170 30.73 -1.17 -11.69
C ALA A 170 32.04 -0.94 -12.46
N LYS A 171 32.13 0.16 -13.24
CA LYS A 171 33.36 0.53 -13.98
C LYS A 171 34.52 0.90 -13.06
N MET A 172 34.24 1.45 -11.88
CA MET A 172 35.27 1.80 -10.88
C MET A 172 35.85 0.59 -10.15
N GLN A 173 35.10 -0.52 -10.06
CA GLN A 173 35.56 -1.75 -9.42
C GLN A 173 36.40 -2.65 -10.35
N GLN A 174 36.41 -2.39 -11.66
CA GLN A 174 37.17 -3.15 -12.66
C GLN A 174 38.55 -2.54 -12.96
N LYS A 175 38.91 -1.42 -12.35
CA LYS A 175 40.21 -0.79 -12.39
C LYS A 175 40.98 -1.01 -11.11
#